data_faf2ed183ff07a56c5c610085e7e2072
#
_entry.id   faf2ed183ff07a56c5c610085e7e2072
#
_cell.length_a   1.000
_cell.length_b   1.000
_cell.length_c   1.000
_cell.angle_alpha   90.00
_cell.angle_beta   90.00
_cell.angle_gamma   90.00
#
_symmetry.space_group_name_H-M   'P 1'
#
loop_
_entity.id
_entity.type
_entity.pdbx_description
1 polymer ?
#
loop_
_entity_poly.entity_id
_entity_poly.type
_entity_poly.pdbx_seq_one_letter_code
_entity_poly.pdbx_strand_id
1 'polypeptide(L)'
;MLSPADGYVVYVRRVEAGGVPVAIKKGRQITLSELTVPGNLTNTSGFIIGIFMTPFSVHYNRIPLSGEVGTVSSFQPGRNQTMARMIFNLLTAKKTPETGCTYLLTNERKTTVIHTGRGWYAVTQIADVWVSQIVNRLSPGDEVNRGTSFGMIRFGSQTDIFISDELGYHPVCTPGAYVRAGESVIASY
;
A
#
# COMPACT_ATOMS: atom_id res chain seq x y z
N MET A 1 10.25 -8.56 -6.62
CA MET A 1 9.54 -8.14 -5.39
C MET A 1 8.20 -8.84 -5.31
N LEU A 2 7.83 -9.39 -4.15
CA LEU A 2 6.58 -10.14 -3.97
C LEU A 2 5.44 -9.22 -3.53
N SER A 3 4.19 -9.65 -3.77
CA SER A 3 2.99 -8.94 -3.28
C SER A 3 2.94 -8.96 -1.74
N PRO A 4 2.66 -7.80 -1.09
CA PRO A 4 2.47 -7.74 0.36
C PRO A 4 1.09 -8.22 0.82
N ALA A 5 0.13 -8.42 -0.09
CA ALA A 5 -1.25 -8.75 0.24
C ALA A 5 -1.90 -9.61 -0.84
N ASP A 6 -2.95 -10.35 -0.45
CA ASP A 6 -3.88 -11.01 -1.36
C ASP A 6 -4.94 -10.01 -1.80
N GLY A 7 -5.18 -9.89 -3.11
CA GLY A 7 -6.25 -9.01 -3.58
C GLY A 7 -6.12 -8.59 -5.04
N TYR A 8 -6.95 -7.65 -5.43
CA TYR A 8 -6.92 -7.07 -6.77
C TYR A 8 -6.04 -5.83 -6.81
N VAL A 9 -5.14 -5.76 -7.77
CA VAL A 9 -4.39 -4.54 -8.07
C VAL A 9 -5.39 -3.49 -8.55
N VAL A 10 -5.51 -2.39 -7.83
CA VAL A 10 -6.47 -1.31 -8.17
C VAL A 10 -5.81 -0.16 -8.91
N TYR A 11 -4.53 0.06 -8.69
CA TYR A 11 -3.72 1.00 -9.44
C TYR A 11 -2.23 0.65 -9.41
N VAL A 12 -1.54 1.07 -10.45
CA VAL A 12 -0.08 1.13 -10.58
C VAL A 12 0.25 2.52 -11.11
N ARG A 13 1.04 3.31 -10.38
CA ARG A 13 1.30 4.70 -10.73
C ARG A 13 2.75 5.08 -10.53
N ARG A 14 3.26 5.88 -11.44
CA ARG A 14 4.52 6.60 -11.28
C ARG A 14 4.34 7.75 -10.29
N VAL A 15 5.34 7.95 -9.46
CA VAL A 15 5.43 9.03 -8.48
C VAL A 15 6.70 9.81 -8.80
N GLU A 16 6.59 11.11 -9.05
CA GLU A 16 7.72 11.98 -9.28
C GLU A 16 8.18 12.65 -7.97
N ALA A 17 9.45 13.01 -7.88
CA ALA A 17 10.01 13.67 -6.72
C ALA A 17 9.27 14.99 -6.43
N GLY A 18 8.86 15.19 -5.18
CA GLY A 18 8.14 16.38 -4.74
C GLY A 18 6.64 16.38 -5.00
N GLY A 19 6.10 15.36 -5.66
CA GLY A 19 4.67 15.26 -5.94
C GLY A 19 4.17 13.83 -5.96
N VAL A 20 3.00 13.58 -5.40
CA VAL A 20 2.29 12.31 -5.58
C VAL A 20 0.86 12.55 -5.94
N PRO A 21 0.45 12.28 -7.17
CA PRO A 21 -0.95 12.12 -7.48
C PRO A 21 -1.36 10.68 -7.14
N VAL A 22 -1.79 10.40 -5.91
CA VAL A 22 -2.40 9.10 -5.59
C VAL A 22 -3.91 9.13 -5.78
N ALA A 23 -4.53 10.28 -5.61
CA ALA A 23 -5.92 10.48 -6.00
C ALA A 23 -6.16 11.93 -6.39
N ILE A 24 -6.85 12.14 -7.51
CA ILE A 24 -7.36 13.46 -7.87
C ILE A 24 -8.79 13.55 -7.33
N LYS A 25 -8.97 14.26 -6.21
CA LYS A 25 -10.29 14.64 -5.72
C LYS A 25 -10.51 16.11 -6.03
N LYS A 26 -11.46 16.43 -6.92
CA LYS A 26 -11.84 17.81 -7.30
C LYS A 26 -10.63 18.71 -7.65
N GLY A 27 -9.64 18.16 -8.37
CA GLY A 27 -8.46 18.94 -8.77
C GLY A 27 -7.38 19.13 -7.71
N ARG A 28 -7.52 18.55 -6.51
CA ARG A 28 -6.48 18.57 -5.47
C ARG A 28 -5.60 17.35 -5.59
N GLN A 29 -4.32 17.55 -5.77
CA GLN A 29 -3.29 16.52 -5.68
C GLN A 29 -3.07 16.17 -4.21
N ILE A 30 -2.91 14.90 -3.93
CA ILE A 30 -2.63 14.36 -2.60
C ILE A 30 -1.16 13.94 -2.59
N THR A 31 -0.41 14.43 -1.64
CA THR A 31 1.03 14.20 -1.55
C THR A 31 1.36 12.84 -0.91
N LEU A 32 2.53 12.28 -1.21
CA LEU A 32 3.04 11.02 -0.62
C LEU A 32 3.12 11.13 0.91
N SER A 33 3.47 12.30 1.42
CA SER A 33 3.48 12.60 2.85
C SER A 33 2.11 12.50 3.51
N GLU A 34 1.03 12.84 2.79
CA GLU A 34 -0.34 12.70 3.32
C GLU A 34 -0.79 11.22 3.35
N LEU A 35 -0.20 10.36 2.52
CA LEU A 35 -0.60 8.97 2.41
C LEU A 35 0.20 8.04 3.28
N THR A 36 1.51 8.14 3.30
CA THR A 36 2.27 6.98 3.71
C THR A 36 3.61 7.21 4.37
N VAL A 37 4.30 8.34 4.17
CA VAL A 37 5.75 8.38 4.46
C VAL A 37 6.12 9.54 5.36
N PRO A 38 7.00 9.33 6.37
CA PRO A 38 7.57 10.42 7.17
C PRO A 38 8.19 11.52 6.29
N GLY A 39 8.02 12.77 6.69
CA GLY A 39 8.34 13.96 5.88
C GLY A 39 9.75 14.09 5.30
N ASN A 40 10.71 13.27 5.78
CA ASN A 40 12.08 13.21 5.26
C ASN A 40 12.24 12.39 3.97
N LEU A 41 11.22 11.62 3.55
CA LEU A 41 11.26 10.78 2.35
C LEU A 41 10.41 11.36 1.19
N THR A 42 9.88 12.57 1.34
CA THR A 42 8.93 13.17 0.40
C THR A 42 9.53 13.61 -0.94
N ASN A 43 10.85 13.70 -1.04
CA ASN A 43 11.53 14.12 -2.28
C ASN A 43 12.07 12.91 -3.09
N THR A 44 11.35 11.79 -3.06
CA THR A 44 11.76 10.56 -3.74
C THR A 44 10.77 10.20 -4.84
N SER A 45 11.29 9.78 -5.98
CA SER A 45 10.51 9.22 -7.10
C SER A 45 10.44 7.69 -6.99
N GLY A 46 9.43 7.10 -7.64
CA GLY A 46 9.21 5.66 -7.60
C GLY A 46 7.88 5.24 -8.18
N PHE A 47 7.40 4.08 -7.76
CA PHE A 47 6.10 3.54 -8.14
C PHE A 47 5.26 3.26 -6.91
N ILE A 48 3.96 3.49 -7.01
CA ILE A 48 2.98 3.04 -6.02
C ILE A 48 2.02 2.03 -6.65
N ILE A 49 1.79 0.93 -5.94
CA ILE A 49 0.86 -0.13 -6.31
C ILE A 49 -0.15 -0.28 -5.18
N GLY A 50 -1.45 -0.14 -5.51
CA GLY A 50 -2.54 -0.36 -4.57
C GLY A 50 -3.15 -1.74 -4.77
N ILE A 51 -3.33 -2.50 -3.68
CA ILE A 51 -3.90 -3.85 -3.67
C ILE A 51 -5.11 -3.84 -2.74
N PHE A 52 -6.29 -4.00 -3.31
CA PHE A 52 -7.54 -4.06 -2.56
C PHE A 52 -7.83 -5.50 -2.12
N MET A 53 -7.92 -5.71 -0.81
CA MET A 53 -8.18 -6.99 -0.18
C MET A 53 -9.69 -7.15 0.02
N THR A 54 -10.30 -8.06 -0.75
CA THR A 54 -11.74 -8.35 -0.59
C THR A 54 -12.03 -9.05 0.74
N PRO A 55 -13.26 -9.07 1.24
CA PRO A 55 -13.61 -9.82 2.44
C PRO A 55 -13.27 -11.32 2.41
N PHE A 56 -13.12 -11.88 1.20
CA PHE A 56 -12.77 -13.29 0.97
C PHE A 56 -11.27 -13.53 0.77
N SER A 57 -10.46 -12.49 0.73
CA SER A 57 -9.00 -12.60 0.61
C SER A 57 -8.36 -13.05 1.91
N VAL A 58 -7.17 -13.64 1.84
CA VAL A 58 -6.34 -13.87 3.02
C VAL A 58 -5.82 -12.53 3.53
N HIS A 59 -6.11 -12.19 4.78
CA HIS A 59 -5.86 -10.85 5.33
C HIS A 59 -4.49 -10.68 6.01
N TYR A 60 -3.57 -11.64 5.84
CA TYR A 60 -2.20 -11.52 6.32
C TYR A 60 -1.34 -10.75 5.33
N ASN A 61 -0.59 -9.78 5.86
CA ASN A 61 0.41 -9.05 5.08
C ASN A 61 1.78 -9.71 5.20
N ARG A 62 2.51 -9.77 4.09
CA ARG A 62 3.83 -10.40 3.99
C ARG A 62 4.89 -9.43 3.49
N ILE A 63 6.13 -9.66 3.89
CA ILE A 63 7.30 -8.87 3.50
C ILE A 63 7.59 -9.06 2.00
N PRO A 64 7.56 -7.98 1.19
CA PRO A 64 7.82 -8.05 -0.25
C PRO A 64 9.27 -8.36 -0.63
N LEU A 65 10.23 -7.84 0.15
CA LEU A 65 11.67 -7.97 -0.06
C LEU A 65 12.37 -7.91 1.30
N SER A 66 13.41 -8.72 1.50
CA SER A 66 14.20 -8.73 2.74
C SER A 66 14.88 -7.38 2.97
N GLY A 67 15.04 -6.99 4.24
CA GLY A 67 15.68 -5.74 4.64
C GLY A 67 15.55 -5.48 6.13
N GLU A 68 15.79 -4.25 6.53
CA GLU A 68 15.68 -3.76 7.91
C GLU A 68 14.54 -2.73 8.02
N VAL A 69 13.73 -2.83 9.04
CA VAL A 69 12.66 -1.87 9.34
C VAL A 69 13.25 -0.54 9.80
N GLY A 70 13.11 0.50 8.99
CA GLY A 70 13.55 1.85 9.34
C GLY A 70 12.56 2.57 10.24
N THR A 71 11.30 2.66 9.81
CA THR A 71 10.26 3.35 10.58
C THR A 71 8.92 2.63 10.49
N VAL A 72 8.14 2.75 11.56
CA VAL A 72 6.71 2.36 11.60
C VAL A 72 5.92 3.56 12.07
N SER A 73 5.07 4.09 11.20
CA SER A 73 4.20 5.24 11.51
C SER A 73 2.73 4.84 11.48
N SER A 74 1.92 5.51 12.29
CA SER A 74 0.47 5.26 12.38
C SER A 74 -0.28 6.57 12.24
N PHE A 75 -1.37 6.53 11.48
CA PHE A 75 -2.36 7.59 11.41
C PHE A 75 -3.70 7.03 11.88
N GLN A 76 -4.26 7.61 12.93
CA GLN A 76 -5.55 7.20 13.49
C GLN A 76 -6.53 8.36 13.41
N PRO A 77 -7.47 8.34 12.46
CA PRO A 77 -8.57 9.30 12.40
C PRO A 77 -9.61 8.95 13.46
N GLY A 78 -10.50 9.91 13.74
CA GLY A 78 -11.61 9.64 14.68
C GLY A 78 -12.61 8.58 14.17
N ARG A 79 -12.73 8.36 12.86
CA ARG A 79 -13.66 7.39 12.26
C ARG A 79 -13.21 7.01 10.84
N ASN A 80 -13.16 5.72 10.56
CA ASN A 80 -12.92 5.18 9.22
C ASN A 80 -14.14 5.34 8.31
N GLN A 81 -13.90 5.53 7.01
CA GLN A 81 -14.93 5.53 5.96
C GLN A 81 -14.98 4.17 5.28
N THR A 82 -16.16 3.84 4.71
CA THR A 82 -16.35 2.57 4.00
C THR A 82 -15.62 2.53 2.66
N MET A 83 -15.07 1.36 2.35
CA MET A 83 -14.48 1.04 1.04
C MET A 83 -15.51 0.49 0.02
N ALA A 84 -16.82 0.50 0.34
CA ALA A 84 -17.87 -0.02 -0.53
C ALA A 84 -17.83 0.56 -1.96
N ARG A 85 -17.41 1.82 -2.12
CA ARG A 85 -17.26 2.45 -3.43
C ARG A 85 -16.17 1.78 -4.30
N MET A 86 -15.08 1.36 -3.68
CA MET A 86 -14.04 0.59 -4.38
C MET A 86 -14.58 -0.74 -4.88
N ILE A 87 -15.32 -1.47 -4.04
CA ILE A 87 -15.97 -2.73 -4.40
C ILE A 87 -16.92 -2.51 -5.59
N PHE A 88 -17.77 -1.49 -5.52
CA PHE A 88 -18.69 -1.16 -6.61
C PHE A 88 -17.95 -0.82 -7.91
N ASN A 89 -16.88 -0.03 -7.84
CA ASN A 89 -16.08 0.33 -9.00
C ASN A 89 -15.39 -0.88 -9.63
N LEU A 90 -14.86 -1.80 -8.81
CA LEU A 90 -14.28 -3.06 -9.28
C LEU A 90 -15.31 -3.94 -9.99
N LEU A 91 -16.50 -4.12 -9.39
CA LEU A 91 -17.58 -4.93 -9.95
C LEU A 91 -18.12 -4.35 -11.27
N THR A 92 -18.08 -3.03 -11.44
CA THR A 92 -18.52 -2.35 -12.67
C THR A 92 -17.41 -2.16 -13.69
N ALA A 93 -16.25 -2.80 -13.48
CA ALA A 93 -15.07 -2.77 -14.37
C ALA A 93 -14.66 -1.35 -14.79
N LYS A 94 -14.72 -0.38 -13.88
CA LYS A 94 -14.26 1.00 -14.16
C LYS A 94 -12.76 1.05 -14.37
N LYS A 95 -12.32 1.85 -15.35
CA LYS A 95 -10.89 2.03 -15.69
C LYS A 95 -10.05 2.59 -14.54
N THR A 96 -10.65 3.32 -13.61
CA THR A 96 -10.02 3.89 -12.42
C THR A 96 -10.84 3.51 -11.19
N PRO A 97 -10.64 2.30 -10.62
CA PRO A 97 -11.45 1.78 -9.51
C PRO A 97 -11.45 2.68 -8.27
N GLU A 98 -10.36 3.41 -8.04
CA GLU A 98 -10.17 4.33 -6.91
C GLU A 98 -10.91 5.68 -7.08
N THR A 99 -11.59 5.91 -8.22
CA THR A 99 -12.29 7.17 -8.48
C THR A 99 -13.34 7.47 -7.41
N GLY A 100 -13.17 8.61 -6.74
CA GLY A 100 -14.06 9.07 -5.66
C GLY A 100 -13.90 8.31 -4.34
N CYS A 101 -12.87 7.48 -4.18
CA CYS A 101 -12.53 6.79 -2.93
C CYS A 101 -11.78 7.75 -2.00
N THR A 102 -12.46 8.25 -0.97
CA THR A 102 -11.88 9.20 -0.01
C THR A 102 -11.17 8.51 1.16
N TYR A 103 -11.44 7.24 1.40
CA TYR A 103 -10.90 6.46 2.50
C TYR A 103 -9.37 6.38 2.49
N LEU A 104 -8.76 6.44 1.30
CA LEU A 104 -7.30 6.45 1.15
C LEU A 104 -6.60 7.52 2.00
N LEU A 105 -7.31 8.63 2.31
CA LEU A 105 -6.79 9.75 3.07
C LEU A 105 -7.31 9.82 4.50
N THR A 106 -8.52 9.33 4.71
CA THR A 106 -9.28 9.55 5.93
C THR A 106 -9.29 8.35 6.85
N ASN A 107 -8.89 7.16 6.38
CA ASN A 107 -8.94 5.94 7.18
C ASN A 107 -7.64 5.72 7.96
N GLU A 108 -7.77 4.95 9.04
CA GLU A 108 -6.65 4.44 9.81
C GLU A 108 -5.66 3.74 8.90
N ARG A 109 -4.38 4.05 9.06
CA ARG A 109 -3.32 3.42 8.31
C ARG A 109 -2.06 3.26 9.14
N LYS A 110 -1.32 2.19 8.84
CA LYS A 110 0.03 1.94 9.34
C LYS A 110 0.99 1.78 8.17
N THR A 111 2.06 2.57 8.20
CA THR A 111 3.11 2.54 7.18
C THR A 111 4.39 2.04 7.80
N THR A 112 4.97 1.02 7.17
CA THR A 112 6.28 0.48 7.50
C THR A 112 7.24 0.77 6.35
N VAL A 113 8.32 1.48 6.64
CA VAL A 113 9.44 1.71 5.72
C VAL A 113 10.49 0.67 5.96
N ILE A 114 10.95 0.00 4.89
CA ILE A 114 11.96 -1.05 4.96
C ILE A 114 13.13 -0.65 4.05
N HIS A 115 14.31 -0.60 4.62
CA HIS A 115 15.56 -0.34 3.93
C HIS A 115 16.20 -1.65 3.48
N THR A 116 16.78 -1.62 2.30
CA THR A 116 17.56 -2.74 1.74
C THR A 116 18.97 -2.25 1.43
N GLY A 117 19.86 -3.13 1.04
CA GLY A 117 21.23 -2.73 0.62
C GLY A 117 21.30 -1.82 -0.61
N ARG A 118 20.17 -1.56 -1.32
CA ARG A 118 20.15 -0.78 -2.57
C ARG A 118 19.21 0.42 -2.55
N GLY A 119 18.30 0.49 -1.59
CA GLY A 119 17.26 1.53 -1.51
C GLY A 119 16.19 1.10 -0.53
N TRP A 120 14.98 1.62 -0.67
CA TRP A 120 13.90 1.39 0.29
C TRP A 120 12.54 1.24 -0.39
N TYR A 121 11.61 0.66 0.35
CA TYR A 121 10.20 0.62 -0.01
C TYR A 121 9.34 0.82 1.24
N ALA A 122 8.07 1.18 1.03
CA ALA A 122 7.12 1.34 2.13
C ALA A 122 5.87 0.50 1.87
N VAL A 123 5.38 -0.18 2.90
CA VAL A 123 4.09 -0.88 2.88
C VAL A 123 3.13 -0.16 3.80
N THR A 124 1.98 0.26 3.25
CA THR A 124 0.91 0.94 3.99
C THR A 124 -0.32 0.05 4.07
N GLN A 125 -0.67 -0.31 5.28
CA GLN A 125 -1.91 -1.00 5.62
C GLN A 125 -3.01 0.02 5.84
N ILE A 126 -4.17 -0.08 5.15
CA ILE A 126 -5.29 0.87 5.23
C ILE A 126 -6.56 0.11 5.63
N ALA A 127 -7.19 0.55 6.72
CA ALA A 127 -8.36 -0.10 7.30
C ALA A 127 -9.67 0.37 6.66
N ASP A 128 -10.68 -0.52 6.54
CA ASP A 128 -12.08 -0.16 6.25
C ASP A 128 -12.81 0.28 7.54
N VAL A 129 -14.02 0.81 7.39
CA VAL A 129 -14.92 1.22 8.49
C VAL A 129 -15.22 0.10 9.49
N TRP A 130 -15.22 -1.15 9.04
CA TRP A 130 -15.48 -2.34 9.86
C TRP A 130 -14.23 -2.92 10.52
N VAL A 131 -13.07 -2.33 10.29
CA VAL A 131 -11.80 -2.79 10.86
C VAL A 131 -11.62 -2.19 12.24
N SER A 132 -11.52 -3.04 13.24
CA SER A 132 -11.30 -2.60 14.62
C SER A 132 -9.81 -2.34 14.93
N GLN A 133 -8.89 -2.88 14.12
CA GLN A 133 -7.46 -2.73 14.36
C GLN A 133 -6.61 -3.22 13.18
N ILE A 134 -5.59 -2.43 12.82
CA ILE A 134 -4.47 -2.88 11.99
C ILE A 134 -3.43 -3.53 12.89
N VAL A 135 -3.20 -4.83 12.70
CA VAL A 135 -2.11 -5.55 13.36
C VAL A 135 -0.85 -5.40 12.53
N ASN A 136 0.19 -4.85 13.15
CA ASN A 136 1.54 -4.79 12.59
C ASN A 136 2.51 -5.12 13.74
N ARG A 137 3.36 -6.12 13.55
CA ARG A 137 4.25 -6.68 14.57
C ARG A 137 5.69 -6.18 14.44
N LEU A 138 5.94 -5.28 13.49
CA LEU A 138 7.27 -4.78 13.21
C LEU A 138 7.61 -3.58 14.09
N SER A 139 8.88 -3.51 14.44
CA SER A 139 9.51 -2.40 15.16
C SER A 139 10.72 -1.89 14.38
N PRO A 140 11.08 -0.60 14.48
CA PRO A 140 12.32 -0.10 13.90
C PRO A 140 13.53 -0.91 14.37
N GLY A 141 14.42 -1.26 13.42
CA GLY A 141 15.60 -2.10 13.66
C GLY A 141 15.36 -3.61 13.46
N ASP A 142 14.12 -4.06 13.26
CA ASP A 142 13.85 -5.48 12.97
C ASP A 142 14.42 -5.87 11.59
N GLU A 143 15.16 -6.99 11.54
CA GLU A 143 15.51 -7.64 10.27
C GLU A 143 14.34 -8.49 9.79
N VAL A 144 13.95 -8.32 8.52
CA VAL A 144 12.80 -9.01 7.93
C VAL A 144 13.18 -9.79 6.69
N ASN A 145 12.59 -10.98 6.56
CA ASN A 145 12.81 -11.85 5.42
C ASN A 145 11.61 -11.83 4.46
N ARG A 146 11.91 -11.82 3.16
CA ARG A 146 10.92 -11.89 2.07
C ARG A 146 9.94 -13.05 2.28
N GLY A 147 8.65 -12.77 2.15
CA GLY A 147 7.56 -13.74 2.26
C GLY A 147 7.07 -13.99 3.69
N THR A 148 7.80 -13.56 4.74
CA THR A 148 7.32 -13.68 6.13
C THR A 148 6.11 -12.81 6.41
N SER A 149 5.17 -13.32 7.22
CA SER A 149 4.01 -12.56 7.66
C SER A 149 4.42 -11.54 8.73
N PHE A 150 4.02 -10.28 8.56
CA PHE A 150 4.32 -9.21 9.51
C PHE A 150 3.09 -8.57 10.12
N GLY A 151 1.93 -8.76 9.52
CA GLY A 151 0.72 -8.10 10.00
C GLY A 151 -0.55 -8.68 9.43
N MET A 152 -1.66 -8.07 9.82
CA MET A 152 -3.00 -8.46 9.39
C MET A 152 -3.94 -7.26 9.44
N ILE A 153 -4.88 -7.18 8.49
CA ILE A 153 -6.00 -6.25 8.52
C ILE A 153 -7.28 -7.07 8.35
N ARG A 154 -8.22 -6.99 9.31
CA ARG A 154 -9.47 -7.75 9.25
C ARG A 154 -10.49 -7.06 8.36
N PHE A 155 -11.23 -7.81 7.55
CA PHE A 155 -12.39 -7.42 6.73
C PHE A 155 -12.20 -6.18 5.86
N GLY A 156 -12.22 -6.34 4.53
CA GLY A 156 -12.17 -5.27 3.54
C GLY A 156 -11.08 -4.24 3.85
N SER A 157 -10.04 -4.22 3.11
CA SER A 157 -8.88 -3.37 3.40
C SER A 157 -8.07 -3.13 2.13
N GLN A 158 -7.12 -2.25 2.21
CA GLN A 158 -6.19 -2.00 1.13
C GLN A 158 -4.77 -2.02 1.66
N THR A 159 -3.86 -2.55 0.86
CA THR A 159 -2.42 -2.46 1.12
C THR A 159 -1.77 -1.77 -0.06
N ASP A 160 -1.10 -0.66 0.21
CA ASP A 160 -0.30 0.05 -0.77
C ASP A 160 1.16 -0.29 -0.59
N ILE A 161 1.89 -0.42 -1.68
CA ILE A 161 3.34 -0.49 -1.65
C ILE A 161 3.93 0.63 -2.51
N PHE A 162 4.80 1.43 -1.90
CA PHE A 162 5.67 2.37 -2.60
C PHE A 162 7.05 1.74 -2.80
N ILE A 163 7.59 1.82 -4.00
CA ILE A 163 8.88 1.27 -4.40
C ILE A 163 9.74 2.43 -4.88
N SER A 164 10.82 2.77 -4.15
CA SER A 164 11.71 3.84 -4.56
C SER A 164 12.51 3.47 -5.81
N ASP A 165 12.82 4.44 -6.65
CA ASP A 165 13.64 4.24 -7.86
C ASP A 165 15.04 3.71 -7.55
N GLU A 166 15.57 4.01 -6.36
CA GLU A 166 16.85 3.50 -5.89
C GLU A 166 16.95 1.97 -5.94
N LEU A 167 15.80 1.29 -5.78
CA LEU A 167 15.73 -0.18 -5.84
C LEU A 167 15.91 -0.73 -7.26
N GLY A 168 15.65 0.06 -8.30
CA GLY A 168 15.70 -0.38 -9.70
C GLY A 168 14.60 -1.37 -10.10
N TYR A 169 13.52 -1.49 -9.30
CA TYR A 169 12.39 -2.36 -9.60
C TYR A 169 11.31 -1.61 -10.40
N HIS A 170 10.77 -2.28 -11.42
CA HIS A 170 9.66 -1.81 -12.22
C HIS A 170 8.42 -2.69 -12.04
N PRO A 171 7.22 -2.12 -11.93
CA PRO A 171 5.98 -2.89 -11.83
C PRO A 171 5.79 -3.82 -13.03
N VAL A 172 5.42 -5.09 -12.75
CA VAL A 172 5.06 -6.09 -13.77
C VAL A 172 3.60 -6.54 -13.65
N CYS A 173 2.89 -6.06 -12.63
CA CYS A 173 1.46 -6.28 -12.47
C CYS A 173 0.65 -5.15 -13.11
N THR A 174 -0.62 -5.43 -13.43
CA THR A 174 -1.53 -4.47 -14.04
C THR A 174 -2.80 -4.30 -13.19
N PRO A 175 -3.47 -3.14 -13.22
CA PRO A 175 -4.78 -2.97 -12.60
C PRO A 175 -5.77 -4.02 -13.07
N GLY A 176 -6.55 -4.59 -12.13
CA GLY A 176 -7.49 -5.68 -12.35
C GLY A 176 -6.90 -7.08 -12.12
N ALA A 177 -5.58 -7.25 -12.10
CA ALA A 177 -4.94 -8.54 -11.81
C ALA A 177 -5.16 -8.93 -10.34
N TYR A 178 -5.40 -10.22 -10.07
CA TYR A 178 -5.40 -10.76 -8.72
C TYR A 178 -3.99 -11.23 -8.35
N VAL A 179 -3.52 -10.84 -7.17
CA VAL A 179 -2.20 -11.19 -6.64
C VAL A 179 -2.31 -11.87 -5.28
N ARG A 180 -1.33 -12.72 -4.95
CA ARG A 180 -1.24 -13.44 -3.68
C ARG A 180 -0.04 -13.00 -2.87
N ALA A 181 -0.26 -12.74 -1.60
CA ALA A 181 0.77 -12.31 -0.65
C ALA A 181 1.91 -13.32 -0.54
N GLY A 182 3.13 -12.84 -0.75
CA GLY A 182 4.33 -13.65 -0.65
C GLY A 182 4.56 -14.65 -1.80
N GLU A 183 3.68 -14.67 -2.82
CA GLU A 183 3.76 -15.59 -3.97
C GLU A 183 3.88 -14.82 -5.29
N SER A 184 2.93 -13.91 -5.56
CA SER A 184 2.89 -13.18 -6.83
C SER A 184 4.02 -12.16 -6.92
N VAL A 185 4.73 -12.15 -8.05
CA VAL A 185 5.72 -11.11 -8.37
C VAL A 185 4.97 -9.88 -8.89
N ILE A 186 5.12 -8.74 -8.23
CA ILE A 186 4.46 -7.47 -8.60
C ILE A 186 5.43 -6.45 -9.20
N ALA A 187 6.73 -6.60 -8.94
CA ALA A 187 7.78 -5.79 -9.57
C ALA A 187 9.07 -6.60 -9.75
N SER A 188 9.82 -6.33 -10.80
CA SER A 188 11.11 -6.97 -11.14
C SER A 188 12.12 -5.95 -11.65
N TYR A 189 13.40 -6.35 -11.72
CA TYR A 189 14.44 -5.57 -12.39
C TYR A 189 14.19 -5.50 -13.88
#